data_3085e511455409d84181bf989b2df148
#
_entry.id   3085e511455409d84181bf989b2df148
#
_cell.length_a   1.000
_cell.length_b   1.000
_cell.length_c   1.000
_cell.angle_alpha   90.00
_cell.angle_beta   90.00
_cell.angle_gamma   90.00
#
_symmetry.space_group_name_H-M   'P 1'
#
loop_
_entity.id
_entity.type
_entity.pdbx_description
1 polymer ?
#
loop_
_entity_poly.entity_id
_entity_poly.type
_entity_poly.pdbx_seq_one_letter_code
_entity_poly.pdbx_strand_id
1 'polypeptide(L)'
;MNNLFFELIRISIRTEEQLSSIPSAKEWFELFALAEKHAIIGICFNGVQYLNTKHPEQTTNLPVQLRMKWLGVAVSIQKKNELLNKRCAELQDLLINEGFKTSILKGQGVATLYRPMENAELCSLRQSGDIDIYVEGGIERSLQYCKEKFGDIEYDYVNAHAPFFNDAEVELHWRPFVFTNLWRNHKAELWLKKGDVQKMITGGTAVLSSGQQIIVPEWEFNAFYLMQHCYHHMFESGLGLRQLMDYYFLLRSTPESGDHSKIESLFRKFGMMRFASAVMWILQNFFKLESKYLICCPDEHEGRFILNEVMAGGNFGHHDTRIKKISKGKIQFLFINIQHNWHLATHYPSEFFWGPIWLGYHWFWKRLSRH
;
A
#
# COMPACT_ATOMS: atom_id res chain seq x y z
N MET A 1 -1.37 22.84 6.45
CA MET A 1 -1.71 21.62 5.66
C MET A 1 -2.66 22.06 4.56
N ASN A 2 -2.50 21.64 3.33
CA ASN A 2 -3.35 22.11 2.23
C ASN A 2 -4.75 21.47 2.35
N ASN A 3 -5.73 22.26 2.86
CA ASN A 3 -7.08 21.77 3.12
C ASN A 3 -7.78 21.33 1.84
N LEU A 4 -7.61 22.09 0.75
CA LEU A 4 -8.19 21.81 -0.57
C LEU A 4 -7.74 20.43 -1.12
N PHE A 5 -6.53 19.98 -0.78
CA PHE A 5 -6.06 18.66 -1.23
C PHE A 5 -6.85 17.51 -0.58
N PHE A 6 -7.08 17.58 0.72
CA PHE A 6 -7.90 16.58 1.41
C PHE A 6 -9.38 16.68 1.03
N GLU A 7 -9.89 17.89 0.76
CA GLU A 7 -11.23 18.07 0.21
C GLU A 7 -11.35 17.39 -1.16
N LEU A 8 -10.38 17.58 -2.06
CA LEU A 8 -10.36 16.93 -3.37
C LEU A 8 -10.32 15.40 -3.24
N ILE A 9 -9.53 14.84 -2.28
CA ILE A 9 -9.55 13.41 -1.98
C ILE A 9 -10.95 12.97 -1.53
N ARG A 10 -11.58 13.70 -0.60
CA ARG A 10 -12.91 13.38 -0.09
C ARG A 10 -14.00 13.44 -1.16
N ILE A 11 -13.90 14.42 -2.06
CA ILE A 11 -14.77 14.50 -3.25
C ILE A 11 -14.55 13.27 -4.16
N SER A 12 -13.30 12.87 -4.36
CA SER A 12 -12.96 11.70 -5.17
C SER A 12 -13.58 10.40 -4.63
N ILE A 13 -13.59 10.25 -3.30
CA ILE A 13 -14.16 9.07 -2.62
C ILE A 13 -15.63 9.25 -2.18
N ARG A 14 -16.27 10.38 -2.58
CA ARG A 14 -17.70 10.67 -2.34
C ARG A 14 -18.07 10.81 -0.86
N THR A 15 -17.17 11.34 -0.04
CA THR A 15 -17.45 11.74 1.35
C THR A 15 -17.63 13.26 1.49
N GLU A 16 -17.44 14.01 0.41
CA GLU A 16 -17.68 15.45 0.27
C GLU A 16 -18.11 15.76 -1.17
N GLU A 17 -18.87 16.83 -1.38
CA GLU A 17 -19.43 17.13 -2.70
C GLU A 17 -18.73 18.29 -3.40
N GLN A 18 -18.17 19.24 -2.62
CA GLN A 18 -17.59 20.47 -3.17
C GLN A 18 -16.39 20.93 -2.35
N LEU A 19 -15.55 21.75 -2.95
CA LEU A 19 -14.43 22.42 -2.27
C LEU A 19 -14.94 23.60 -1.44
N SER A 20 -14.26 23.89 -0.35
CA SER A 20 -14.56 25.05 0.52
C SER A 20 -14.32 26.41 -0.16
N SER A 21 -13.50 26.43 -1.19
CA SER A 21 -13.23 27.62 -2.03
C SER A 21 -12.85 27.22 -3.44
N ILE A 22 -13.02 28.13 -4.40
CA ILE A 22 -12.60 27.92 -5.79
C ILE A 22 -11.08 28.07 -5.87
N PRO A 23 -10.33 26.99 -6.25
CA PRO A 23 -8.89 27.09 -6.34
C PRO A 23 -8.43 28.04 -7.44
N SER A 24 -7.39 28.83 -7.19
CA SER A 24 -6.67 29.57 -8.21
C SER A 24 -5.90 28.63 -9.16
N ALA A 25 -5.47 29.15 -10.30
CA ALA A 25 -4.63 28.37 -11.23
C ALA A 25 -3.36 27.81 -10.54
N LYS A 26 -2.74 28.56 -9.63
CA LYS A 26 -1.57 28.14 -8.87
C LYS A 26 -1.89 26.96 -7.94
N GLU A 27 -3.00 27.06 -7.22
CA GLU A 27 -3.44 25.98 -6.30
C GLU A 27 -3.78 24.68 -7.07
N TRP A 28 -4.33 24.77 -8.27
CA TRP A 28 -4.53 23.59 -9.13
C TRP A 28 -3.21 22.91 -9.50
N PHE A 29 -2.12 23.64 -9.76
CA PHE A 29 -0.80 23.06 -9.96
C PHE A 29 -0.26 22.40 -8.69
N GLU A 30 -0.50 23.00 -7.52
CA GLU A 30 -0.11 22.44 -6.23
C GLU A 30 -0.89 21.16 -5.92
N LEU A 31 -2.20 21.11 -6.18
CA LEU A 31 -3.04 19.93 -6.04
C LEU A 31 -2.57 18.77 -6.94
N PHE A 32 -2.25 19.08 -8.19
CA PHE A 32 -1.69 18.10 -9.12
C PHE A 32 -0.36 17.54 -8.58
N ALA A 33 0.57 18.41 -8.16
CA ALA A 33 1.87 17.99 -7.64
C ALA A 33 1.75 17.14 -6.36
N LEU A 34 0.81 17.46 -5.48
CA LEU A 34 0.52 16.64 -4.30
C LEU A 34 -0.06 15.28 -4.67
N ALA A 35 -0.99 15.22 -5.64
CA ALA A 35 -1.56 13.97 -6.11
C ALA A 35 -0.49 13.06 -6.75
N GLU A 36 0.45 13.64 -7.50
CA GLU A 36 1.60 12.96 -8.09
C GLU A 36 2.53 12.45 -6.98
N LYS A 37 2.89 13.32 -6.03
CA LYS A 37 3.75 13.01 -4.89
C LYS A 37 3.27 11.81 -4.08
N HIS A 38 1.97 11.65 -3.94
CA HIS A 38 1.34 10.60 -3.14
C HIS A 38 0.82 9.40 -3.95
N ALA A 39 1.08 9.36 -5.27
CA ALA A 39 0.64 8.31 -6.19
C ALA A 39 -0.88 8.07 -6.18
N ILE A 40 -1.66 9.16 -6.10
CA ILE A 40 -3.13 9.15 -6.14
C ILE A 40 -3.69 10.08 -7.24
N ILE A 41 -2.89 10.31 -8.27
CA ILE A 41 -3.19 11.27 -9.34
C ILE A 41 -4.46 10.89 -10.11
N GLY A 42 -4.68 9.61 -10.40
CA GLY A 42 -5.90 9.12 -11.06
C GLY A 42 -7.14 9.30 -10.18
N ILE A 43 -7.01 9.01 -8.89
CA ILE A 43 -8.10 9.19 -7.92
C ILE A 43 -8.49 10.67 -7.80
N CYS A 44 -7.52 11.56 -7.61
CA CYS A 44 -7.80 13.00 -7.55
C CYS A 44 -8.40 13.54 -8.85
N PHE A 45 -8.01 12.98 -10.01
CA PHE A 45 -8.62 13.35 -11.29
C PHE A 45 -10.12 12.99 -11.36
N ASN A 46 -10.53 11.86 -10.77
CA ASN A 46 -11.94 11.54 -10.64
C ASN A 46 -12.72 12.61 -9.85
N GLY A 47 -12.11 13.16 -8.78
CA GLY A 47 -12.67 14.31 -8.06
C GLY A 47 -12.79 15.55 -8.93
N VAL A 48 -11.76 15.87 -9.72
CA VAL A 48 -11.81 16.98 -10.69
C VAL A 48 -12.92 16.78 -11.73
N GLN A 49 -13.10 15.57 -12.25
CA GLN A 49 -14.18 15.25 -13.20
C GLN A 49 -15.54 15.41 -12.55
N TYR A 50 -15.69 14.95 -11.31
CA TYR A 50 -16.93 15.12 -10.54
C TYR A 50 -17.27 16.61 -10.37
N LEU A 51 -16.33 17.43 -9.90
CA LEU A 51 -16.49 18.87 -9.76
C LEU A 51 -16.88 19.52 -11.09
N ASN A 52 -16.17 19.19 -12.16
CA ASN A 52 -16.46 19.75 -13.49
C ASN A 52 -17.89 19.42 -13.99
N THR A 53 -18.46 18.30 -13.54
CA THR A 53 -19.79 17.87 -13.94
C THR A 53 -20.89 18.43 -13.03
N LYS A 54 -20.65 18.43 -11.71
CA LYS A 54 -21.65 18.81 -10.69
C LYS A 54 -21.53 20.25 -10.22
N HIS A 55 -20.30 20.78 -10.19
CA HIS A 55 -19.93 22.10 -9.69
C HIS A 55 -18.94 22.79 -10.65
N PRO A 56 -19.32 23.04 -11.95
CA PRO A 56 -18.40 23.53 -12.96
C PRO A 56 -17.75 24.87 -12.59
N GLU A 57 -18.42 25.69 -11.78
CA GLU A 57 -17.88 26.94 -11.24
C GLU A 57 -16.58 26.74 -10.43
N GLN A 58 -16.42 25.58 -9.77
CA GLN A 58 -15.24 25.29 -8.96
C GLN A 58 -14.01 24.94 -9.80
N THR A 59 -14.19 24.60 -11.06
CA THR A 59 -13.07 24.24 -11.97
C THR A 59 -12.76 25.35 -12.98
N THR A 60 -13.36 26.53 -12.88
CA THR A 60 -13.19 27.64 -13.84
C THR A 60 -11.76 28.10 -13.98
N ASN A 61 -10.99 28.09 -12.90
CA ASN A 61 -9.59 28.50 -12.88
C ASN A 61 -8.60 27.34 -13.17
N LEU A 62 -9.10 26.13 -13.47
CA LEU A 62 -8.24 25.00 -13.83
C LEU A 62 -7.68 25.20 -15.23
N PRO A 63 -6.34 25.40 -15.38
CA PRO A 63 -5.76 25.62 -16.71
C PRO A 63 -6.00 24.43 -17.64
N VAL A 64 -6.43 24.71 -18.87
CA VAL A 64 -6.74 23.67 -19.87
C VAL A 64 -5.55 22.72 -20.09
N GLN A 65 -4.34 23.23 -20.17
CA GLN A 65 -3.13 22.43 -20.34
C GLN A 65 -2.91 21.46 -19.14
N LEU A 66 -3.13 21.93 -17.91
CA LEU A 66 -3.03 21.09 -16.71
C LEU A 66 -4.10 20.01 -16.70
N ARG A 67 -5.34 20.37 -17.06
CA ARG A 67 -6.45 19.42 -17.17
C ARG A 67 -6.15 18.33 -18.19
N MET A 68 -5.63 18.68 -19.35
CA MET A 68 -5.23 17.72 -20.39
C MET A 68 -4.08 16.81 -19.94
N LYS A 69 -3.08 17.38 -19.24
CA LYS A 69 -1.99 16.60 -18.63
C LYS A 69 -2.54 15.59 -17.62
N TRP A 70 -3.45 16.03 -16.74
CA TRP A 70 -4.04 15.18 -15.72
C TRP A 70 -4.86 14.03 -16.32
N LEU A 71 -5.67 14.35 -17.34
CA LEU A 71 -6.42 13.35 -18.12
C LEU A 71 -5.47 12.33 -18.75
N GLY A 72 -4.40 12.78 -19.40
CA GLY A 72 -3.42 11.90 -20.03
C GLY A 72 -2.78 10.91 -19.06
N VAL A 73 -2.43 11.37 -17.84
CA VAL A 73 -1.90 10.50 -16.80
C VAL A 73 -2.96 9.52 -16.30
N ALA A 74 -4.21 9.97 -16.07
CA ALA A 74 -5.29 9.09 -15.63
C ALA A 74 -5.57 7.98 -16.66
N VAL A 75 -5.63 8.30 -17.95
CA VAL A 75 -5.79 7.31 -19.03
C VAL A 75 -4.61 6.32 -19.07
N SER A 76 -3.38 6.79 -18.84
CA SER A 76 -2.21 5.92 -18.76
C SER A 76 -2.30 4.94 -17.58
N ILE A 77 -2.79 5.41 -16.42
CA ILE A 77 -3.03 4.56 -15.24
C ILE A 77 -4.10 3.49 -15.56
N GLN A 78 -5.20 3.86 -16.22
CA GLN A 78 -6.25 2.92 -16.60
C GLN A 78 -5.72 1.82 -17.53
N LYS A 79 -5.00 2.18 -18.59
CA LYS A 79 -4.38 1.22 -19.51
C LYS A 79 -3.41 0.28 -18.80
N LYS A 80 -2.58 0.81 -17.88
CA LYS A 80 -1.69 -0.03 -17.07
C LYS A 80 -2.49 -1.01 -16.21
N ASN A 81 -3.57 -0.56 -15.58
CA ASN A 81 -4.41 -1.42 -14.74
C ASN A 81 -5.12 -2.52 -15.55
N GLU A 82 -5.57 -2.23 -16.78
CA GLU A 82 -6.13 -3.24 -17.69
C GLU A 82 -5.11 -4.35 -17.99
N LEU A 83 -3.86 -3.97 -18.29
CA LEU A 83 -2.76 -4.90 -18.48
C LEU A 83 -2.51 -5.72 -17.21
N LEU A 84 -2.35 -5.06 -16.05
CA LEU A 84 -2.08 -5.74 -14.79
C LEU A 84 -3.21 -6.68 -14.36
N ASN A 85 -4.48 -6.32 -14.62
CA ASN A 85 -5.63 -7.21 -14.37
C ASN A 85 -5.49 -8.50 -15.16
N LYS A 86 -5.21 -8.41 -16.46
CA LYS A 86 -4.98 -9.57 -17.32
C LYS A 86 -3.82 -10.41 -16.81
N ARG A 87 -2.67 -9.78 -16.46
CA ARG A 87 -1.48 -10.48 -15.98
C ARG A 87 -1.67 -11.14 -14.62
N CYS A 88 -2.45 -10.53 -13.71
CA CYS A 88 -2.80 -11.15 -12.43
C CYS A 88 -3.57 -12.45 -12.61
N ALA A 89 -4.60 -12.45 -13.46
CA ALA A 89 -5.38 -13.66 -13.74
C ALA A 89 -4.53 -14.74 -14.42
N GLU A 90 -3.79 -14.41 -15.48
CA GLU A 90 -2.90 -15.34 -16.19
C GLU A 90 -1.84 -15.96 -15.27
N LEU A 91 -1.23 -15.13 -14.40
CA LEU A 91 -0.20 -15.59 -13.45
C LEU A 91 -0.79 -16.54 -12.41
N GLN A 92 -1.96 -16.21 -11.89
CA GLN A 92 -2.62 -17.02 -10.88
C GLN A 92 -3.03 -18.37 -11.45
N ASP A 93 -3.65 -18.40 -12.64
CA ASP A 93 -4.00 -19.65 -13.34
C ASP A 93 -2.77 -20.51 -13.61
N LEU A 94 -1.68 -19.89 -14.07
CA LEU A 94 -0.41 -20.59 -14.33
C LEU A 94 0.11 -21.27 -13.05
N LEU A 95 0.19 -20.54 -11.94
CA LEU A 95 0.72 -21.07 -10.68
C LEU A 95 -0.21 -22.12 -10.04
N ILE A 96 -1.52 -21.98 -10.18
CA ILE A 96 -2.49 -22.99 -9.74
C ILE A 96 -2.32 -24.29 -10.53
N ASN A 97 -2.11 -24.22 -11.85
CA ASN A 97 -1.84 -25.39 -12.70
C ASN A 97 -0.53 -26.09 -12.34
N GLU A 98 0.44 -25.35 -11.79
CA GLU A 98 1.69 -25.89 -11.24
C GLU A 98 1.53 -26.41 -9.79
N GLY A 99 0.29 -26.44 -9.28
CA GLY A 99 -0.04 -26.97 -7.96
C GLY A 99 0.24 -26.05 -6.78
N PHE A 100 0.42 -24.75 -7.02
CA PHE A 100 0.52 -23.77 -5.93
C PHE A 100 -0.85 -23.26 -5.50
N LYS A 101 -1.07 -23.10 -4.19
CA LYS A 101 -2.11 -22.22 -3.71
C LYS A 101 -1.56 -20.79 -3.69
N THR A 102 -2.30 -19.86 -4.24
CA THR A 102 -1.83 -18.50 -4.50
C THR A 102 -2.79 -17.45 -4.00
N SER A 103 -2.32 -16.22 -3.86
CA SER A 103 -3.15 -15.07 -3.52
C SER A 103 -2.50 -13.78 -4.03
N ILE A 104 -3.26 -12.91 -4.69
CA ILE A 104 -2.82 -11.55 -5.04
C ILE A 104 -2.89 -10.69 -3.79
N LEU A 105 -1.71 -10.29 -3.27
CA LEU A 105 -1.61 -9.67 -1.94
C LEU A 105 -2.03 -8.20 -1.89
N LYS A 106 -1.62 -7.42 -2.88
CA LYS A 106 -1.77 -5.97 -2.97
C LYS A 106 -2.25 -5.57 -4.37
N GLY A 107 -1.90 -4.38 -4.81
CA GLY A 107 -2.09 -3.96 -6.19
C GLY A 107 -3.51 -4.14 -6.66
N GLN A 108 -3.69 -5.05 -7.61
CA GLN A 108 -4.98 -5.30 -8.26
C GLN A 108 -6.00 -5.95 -7.32
N GLY A 109 -5.56 -6.79 -6.37
CA GLY A 109 -6.45 -7.36 -5.35
C GLY A 109 -7.13 -6.29 -4.50
N VAL A 110 -6.37 -5.29 -4.06
CA VAL A 110 -6.90 -4.16 -3.27
C VAL A 110 -7.66 -3.18 -4.16
N ALA A 111 -7.25 -2.98 -5.40
CA ALA A 111 -7.97 -2.09 -6.34
C ALA A 111 -9.44 -2.49 -6.52
N THR A 112 -9.78 -3.78 -6.39
CA THR A 112 -11.18 -4.26 -6.46
C THR A 112 -12.09 -3.66 -5.37
N LEU A 113 -11.51 -3.19 -4.26
CA LEU A 113 -12.23 -2.57 -3.15
C LEU A 113 -12.56 -1.09 -3.40
N TYR A 114 -11.94 -0.45 -4.40
CA TYR A 114 -12.15 0.97 -4.75
C TYR A 114 -13.48 1.17 -5.47
N ARG A 115 -14.56 0.82 -4.79
CA ARG A 115 -15.94 0.96 -5.26
C ARG A 115 -16.74 1.84 -4.29
N PRO A 116 -16.65 3.17 -4.39
CA PRO A 116 -17.62 4.04 -3.75
C PRO A 116 -18.98 3.76 -4.39
N MET A 117 -20.06 3.92 -3.63
CA MET A 117 -21.41 3.37 -3.92
C MET A 117 -21.98 3.62 -5.34
N GLU A 118 -21.39 4.50 -6.13
CA GLU A 118 -21.88 4.88 -7.46
C GLU A 118 -20.80 4.94 -8.57
N ASN A 119 -19.53 4.56 -8.28
CA ASN A 119 -18.45 4.80 -9.24
C ASN A 119 -17.45 3.63 -9.31
N ALA A 120 -17.72 2.69 -10.25
CA ALA A 120 -16.83 1.58 -10.56
C ALA A 120 -15.48 2.02 -11.19
N GLU A 121 -15.35 3.27 -11.64
CA GLU A 121 -14.16 3.77 -12.33
C GLU A 121 -12.95 3.96 -11.40
N LEU A 122 -13.17 4.13 -10.09
CA LEU A 122 -12.06 4.28 -9.14
C LEU A 122 -11.14 3.06 -9.11
N CYS A 123 -11.65 1.86 -9.32
CA CYS A 123 -10.83 0.64 -9.39
C CYS A 123 -9.73 0.74 -10.46
N SER A 124 -10.06 1.33 -11.62
CA SER A 124 -9.13 1.50 -12.73
C SER A 124 -8.16 2.66 -12.56
N LEU A 125 -8.43 3.57 -11.62
CA LEU A 125 -7.65 4.79 -11.38
C LEU A 125 -6.65 4.69 -10.23
N ARG A 126 -6.65 3.57 -9.48
CA ARG A 126 -5.61 3.31 -8.48
C ARG A 126 -4.27 3.12 -9.16
N GLN A 127 -3.27 3.90 -8.77
CA GLN A 127 -1.93 3.79 -9.35
C GLN A 127 -1.23 2.53 -8.83
N SER A 128 -1.19 1.48 -9.67
CA SER A 128 -0.54 0.20 -9.37
C SER A 128 0.86 0.13 -9.95
N GLY A 129 1.75 -0.65 -9.31
CA GLY A 129 3.15 -0.87 -9.73
C GLY A 129 3.35 -2.26 -10.33
N ASP A 130 3.72 -3.16 -9.48
CA ASP A 130 4.04 -4.57 -9.65
C ASP A 130 2.86 -5.48 -9.28
N ILE A 131 3.04 -6.78 -9.55
CA ILE A 131 2.12 -7.84 -9.13
C ILE A 131 2.76 -8.58 -7.96
N ASP A 132 2.22 -8.39 -6.76
CA ASP A 132 2.61 -9.14 -5.57
C ASP A 132 1.74 -10.39 -5.45
N ILE A 133 2.31 -11.56 -5.67
CA ILE A 133 1.59 -12.83 -5.56
C ILE A 133 2.20 -13.72 -4.47
N TYR A 134 1.38 -14.13 -3.50
CA TYR A 134 1.76 -15.13 -2.52
C TYR A 134 1.63 -16.54 -3.10
N VAL A 135 2.59 -17.40 -2.75
CA VAL A 135 2.56 -18.84 -3.03
C VAL A 135 2.80 -19.64 -1.76
N GLU A 136 1.94 -20.64 -1.51
CA GLU A 136 2.10 -21.56 -0.38
C GLU A 136 3.23 -22.56 -0.67
N GLY A 137 3.99 -22.94 0.36
CA GLY A 137 5.04 -23.95 0.25
C GLY A 137 6.43 -23.48 0.67
N GLY A 138 6.57 -22.19 0.97
CA GLY A 138 7.80 -21.59 1.52
C GLY A 138 8.89 -21.34 0.49
N ILE A 139 10.03 -20.86 0.97
CA ILE A 139 11.13 -20.38 0.15
C ILE A 139 11.74 -21.47 -0.75
N GLU A 140 11.96 -22.67 -0.22
CA GLU A 140 12.67 -23.75 -0.94
C GLU A 140 11.89 -24.16 -2.20
N ARG A 141 10.58 -24.47 -2.05
CA ARG A 141 9.72 -24.82 -3.17
C ARG A 141 9.62 -23.71 -4.21
N SER A 142 9.48 -22.48 -3.74
CA SER A 142 9.34 -21.31 -4.62
C SER A 142 10.62 -21.03 -5.41
N LEU A 143 11.78 -21.08 -4.75
CA LEU A 143 13.07 -20.88 -5.43
C LEU A 143 13.39 -22.02 -6.38
N GLN A 144 13.11 -23.26 -6.00
CA GLN A 144 13.30 -24.42 -6.91
C GLN A 144 12.47 -24.24 -8.19
N TYR A 145 11.20 -23.91 -8.07
CA TYR A 145 10.32 -23.63 -9.20
C TYR A 145 10.85 -22.51 -10.10
N CYS A 146 11.23 -21.39 -9.49
CA CYS A 146 11.77 -20.25 -10.23
C CYS A 146 13.08 -20.61 -10.94
N LYS A 147 13.97 -21.37 -10.28
CA LYS A 147 15.25 -21.79 -10.85
C LYS A 147 15.05 -22.74 -12.04
N GLU A 148 14.12 -23.67 -11.93
CA GLU A 148 13.79 -24.60 -13.02
C GLU A 148 13.20 -23.86 -14.24
N LYS A 149 12.43 -22.82 -14.01
CA LYS A 149 11.72 -22.10 -15.07
C LYS A 149 12.52 -20.97 -15.69
N PHE A 150 13.30 -20.22 -14.90
CA PHE A 150 13.95 -18.99 -15.31
C PHE A 150 15.48 -19.00 -15.13
N GLY A 151 16.06 -20.04 -14.50
CA GLY A 151 17.45 -20.04 -14.07
C GLY A 151 17.67 -19.22 -12.78
N ASP A 152 18.85 -18.64 -12.66
CA ASP A 152 19.17 -17.83 -11.47
C ASP A 152 18.39 -16.52 -11.48
N ILE A 153 17.66 -16.25 -10.38
CA ILE A 153 16.85 -15.04 -10.19
C ILE A 153 17.30 -14.28 -8.95
N GLU A 154 16.99 -13.00 -8.94
CA GLU A 154 17.19 -12.20 -7.73
C GLU A 154 16.06 -12.47 -6.73
N TYR A 155 16.45 -12.72 -5.46
CA TYR A 155 15.50 -12.95 -4.39
C TYR A 155 15.94 -12.30 -3.09
N ASP A 156 14.97 -12.09 -2.21
CA ASP A 156 15.12 -11.50 -0.90
C ASP A 156 14.49 -12.38 0.19
N TYR A 157 14.43 -11.92 1.42
CA TYR A 157 13.91 -12.66 2.57
C TYR A 157 12.43 -13.04 2.43
N VAL A 158 11.64 -12.26 1.71
CA VAL A 158 10.19 -12.43 1.57
C VAL A 158 9.73 -12.85 0.18
N ASN A 159 10.46 -12.49 -0.88
CA ASN A 159 10.03 -12.65 -2.26
C ASN A 159 11.20 -12.91 -3.23
N ALA A 160 10.86 -13.19 -4.47
CA ALA A 160 11.75 -13.17 -5.61
C ALA A 160 11.16 -12.31 -6.74
N HIS A 161 12.03 -11.59 -7.46
CA HIS A 161 11.68 -10.93 -8.70
C HIS A 161 11.71 -11.94 -9.85
N ALA A 162 10.53 -12.42 -10.25
CA ALA A 162 10.40 -13.50 -11.21
C ALA A 162 9.92 -12.97 -12.58
N PRO A 163 10.67 -13.21 -13.68
CA PRO A 163 10.37 -12.63 -14.99
C PRO A 163 9.29 -13.43 -15.74
N PHE A 164 8.10 -13.53 -15.15
CA PHE A 164 6.96 -14.18 -15.78
C PHE A 164 6.48 -13.47 -17.05
N PHE A 165 6.59 -12.14 -17.05
CA PHE A 165 6.14 -11.29 -18.17
C PHE A 165 7.21 -10.25 -18.51
N ASN A 166 7.23 -9.82 -19.79
CA ASN A 166 8.11 -8.73 -20.24
C ASN A 166 7.51 -7.33 -20.01
N ASP A 167 6.21 -7.27 -19.73
CA ASP A 167 5.40 -6.03 -19.64
C ASP A 167 4.81 -5.78 -18.24
N ALA A 168 5.04 -6.68 -17.30
CA ALA A 168 4.63 -6.54 -15.90
C ALA A 168 5.69 -7.15 -14.97
N GLU A 169 6.08 -6.40 -13.96
CA GLU A 169 6.96 -6.87 -12.89
C GLU A 169 6.18 -7.76 -11.93
N VAL A 170 6.78 -8.88 -11.51
CA VAL A 170 6.17 -9.85 -10.60
C VAL A 170 7.08 -10.10 -9.42
N GLU A 171 6.53 -9.90 -8.22
CA GLU A 171 7.12 -10.32 -6.96
C GLU A 171 6.41 -11.57 -6.44
N LEU A 172 7.11 -12.71 -6.50
CA LEU A 172 6.61 -13.98 -5.99
C LEU A 172 6.95 -14.12 -4.51
N HIS A 173 5.97 -13.98 -3.65
CA HIS A 173 6.11 -13.97 -2.20
C HIS A 173 5.89 -15.35 -1.59
N TRP A 174 6.83 -15.87 -0.81
CA TRP A 174 6.65 -17.01 0.09
C TRP A 174 6.36 -16.61 1.53
N ARG A 175 6.52 -15.31 1.84
CA ARG A 175 6.11 -14.67 3.08
C ARG A 175 5.36 -13.38 2.75
N PRO A 176 4.15 -13.17 3.26
CA PRO A 176 3.40 -11.96 2.96
C PRO A 176 4.09 -10.69 3.49
N PHE A 177 4.81 -10.81 4.61
CA PHE A 177 5.46 -9.68 5.27
C PHE A 177 6.59 -10.12 6.23
N VAL A 178 7.29 -9.14 6.77
CA VAL A 178 8.38 -9.27 7.73
C VAL A 178 8.32 -8.14 8.77
N PHE A 179 8.83 -8.39 9.97
CA PHE A 179 9.09 -7.36 10.98
C PHE A 179 10.59 -7.16 11.16
N THR A 180 11.03 -5.90 11.26
CA THR A 180 12.42 -5.55 11.60
C THR A 180 12.85 -6.04 12.98
N ASN A 181 11.91 -6.04 13.92
CA ASN A 181 12.12 -6.63 15.24
C ASN A 181 12.13 -8.16 15.14
N LEU A 182 13.30 -8.79 15.35
CA LEU A 182 13.53 -10.23 15.16
C LEU A 182 12.60 -11.10 16.05
N TRP A 183 12.25 -10.64 17.24
CA TRP A 183 11.31 -11.38 18.11
C TRP A 183 9.88 -11.35 17.57
N ARG A 184 9.46 -10.18 17.08
CA ARG A 184 8.15 -10.05 16.42
C ARG A 184 8.12 -10.85 15.13
N ASN A 185 9.22 -10.81 14.37
CA ASN A 185 9.36 -11.56 13.13
C ASN A 185 9.23 -13.06 13.37
N HIS A 186 9.95 -13.62 14.35
CA HIS A 186 9.83 -15.03 14.72
C HIS A 186 8.39 -15.40 15.14
N LYS A 187 7.74 -14.56 15.95
CA LYS A 187 6.32 -14.78 16.31
C LYS A 187 5.40 -14.72 15.08
N ALA A 188 5.68 -13.85 14.12
CA ALA A 188 4.91 -13.75 12.88
C ALA A 188 5.10 -14.99 12.00
N GLU A 189 6.31 -15.51 11.87
CA GLU A 189 6.58 -16.76 11.14
C GLU A 189 5.83 -17.96 11.75
N LEU A 190 5.81 -18.07 13.08
CA LEU A 190 5.04 -19.12 13.74
C LEU A 190 3.53 -18.95 13.57
N TRP A 191 3.04 -17.71 13.51
CA TRP A 191 1.64 -17.41 13.25
C TRP A 191 1.27 -17.72 11.81
N LEU A 192 2.08 -17.32 10.83
CA LEU A 192 1.86 -17.58 9.40
C LEU A 192 1.85 -19.09 9.07
N LYS A 193 2.55 -19.93 9.82
CA LYS A 193 2.57 -21.40 9.62
C LYS A 193 1.30 -22.10 10.08
N LYS A 194 0.37 -21.42 10.77
CA LYS A 194 -0.88 -22.03 11.22
C LYS A 194 -1.82 -22.28 10.04
N GLY A 195 -2.46 -23.44 10.02
CA GLY A 195 -3.33 -23.84 8.92
C GLY A 195 -4.56 -22.95 8.72
N ASP A 196 -5.12 -22.39 9.80
CA ASP A 196 -6.18 -21.40 9.74
C ASP A 196 -5.72 -20.09 9.10
N VAL A 197 -4.52 -19.63 9.42
CA VAL A 197 -3.92 -18.43 8.82
C VAL A 197 -3.61 -18.64 7.33
N GLN A 198 -3.07 -19.80 6.97
CA GLN A 198 -2.80 -20.16 5.56
C GLN A 198 -4.10 -20.16 4.73
N LYS A 199 -5.20 -20.66 5.30
CA LYS A 199 -6.51 -20.58 4.64
C LYS A 199 -6.97 -19.14 4.46
N MET A 200 -6.80 -18.27 5.45
CA MET A 200 -7.16 -16.85 5.31
C MET A 200 -6.32 -16.12 4.25
N ILE A 201 -5.06 -16.53 4.03
CA ILE A 201 -4.22 -15.93 2.98
C ILE A 201 -4.73 -16.28 1.58
N THR A 202 -5.26 -17.50 1.37
CA THR A 202 -5.63 -18.02 0.04
C THR A 202 -7.14 -18.30 -0.09
N GLY A 203 -7.97 -17.82 0.83
CA GLY A 203 -9.40 -18.17 0.90
C GLY A 203 -10.37 -17.13 0.35
N GLY A 204 -9.93 -15.89 0.21
CA GLY A 204 -10.76 -14.82 -0.33
C GLY A 204 -10.82 -14.83 -1.86
N THR A 205 -11.84 -14.20 -2.41
CA THR A 205 -11.99 -14.01 -3.86
C THR A 205 -12.40 -12.58 -4.18
N ALA A 206 -11.96 -12.08 -5.34
CA ALA A 206 -12.33 -10.78 -5.84
C ALA A 206 -12.55 -10.83 -7.35
N VAL A 207 -13.38 -9.92 -7.88
CA VAL A 207 -13.64 -9.78 -9.30
C VAL A 207 -12.96 -8.51 -9.80
N LEU A 208 -12.03 -8.67 -10.72
CA LEU A 208 -11.34 -7.55 -11.39
C LEU A 208 -12.32 -6.73 -12.24
N SER A 209 -11.96 -5.50 -12.56
CA SER A 209 -12.77 -4.66 -13.47
C SER A 209 -12.92 -5.28 -14.87
N SER A 210 -12.02 -6.17 -15.27
CA SER A 210 -12.09 -6.99 -16.50
C SER A 210 -13.10 -8.15 -16.43
N GLY A 211 -13.73 -8.38 -15.27
CA GLY A 211 -14.67 -9.50 -15.03
C GLY A 211 -14.04 -10.81 -14.60
N GLN A 212 -12.71 -10.93 -14.61
CA GLN A 212 -12.00 -12.13 -14.19
C GLN A 212 -11.98 -12.23 -12.66
N GLN A 213 -12.15 -13.46 -12.15
CA GLN A 213 -12.05 -13.74 -10.72
C GLN A 213 -10.59 -14.05 -10.35
N ILE A 214 -10.15 -13.52 -9.23
CA ILE A 214 -8.83 -13.80 -8.65
C ILE A 214 -8.98 -14.22 -7.19
N ILE A 215 -8.00 -14.96 -6.69
CA ILE A 215 -7.86 -15.30 -5.27
C ILE A 215 -7.08 -14.17 -4.59
N VAL A 216 -7.60 -13.68 -3.48
CA VAL A 216 -7.03 -12.63 -2.65
C VAL A 216 -7.07 -13.06 -1.18
N PRO A 217 -6.36 -12.42 -0.25
CA PRO A 217 -6.54 -12.71 1.17
C PRO A 217 -7.97 -12.42 1.65
N GLU A 218 -8.46 -13.22 2.59
CA GLU A 218 -9.70 -12.91 3.30
C GLU A 218 -9.57 -11.57 4.06
N TRP A 219 -10.70 -10.91 4.31
CA TRP A 219 -10.73 -9.58 4.92
C TRP A 219 -9.95 -9.50 6.24
N GLU A 220 -10.11 -10.48 7.13
CA GLU A 220 -9.44 -10.51 8.43
C GLU A 220 -7.92 -10.56 8.33
N PHE A 221 -7.38 -11.40 7.42
CA PHE A 221 -5.94 -11.40 7.16
C PHE A 221 -5.50 -10.09 6.51
N ASN A 222 -6.26 -9.61 5.54
CA ASN A 222 -5.91 -8.42 4.77
C ASN A 222 -5.95 -7.15 5.64
N ALA A 223 -6.86 -7.07 6.63
CA ALA A 223 -6.94 -5.97 7.59
C ALA A 223 -5.68 -5.88 8.47
N PHE A 224 -5.12 -7.02 8.89
CA PHE A 224 -3.84 -7.05 9.56
C PHE A 224 -2.68 -6.78 8.61
N TYR A 225 -2.67 -7.44 7.46
CA TYR A 225 -1.58 -7.39 6.47
C TYR A 225 -1.35 -5.98 5.91
N LEU A 226 -2.39 -5.30 5.46
CA LEU A 226 -2.23 -3.95 4.90
C LEU A 226 -1.81 -2.92 5.96
N MET A 227 -2.25 -3.07 7.21
CA MET A 227 -1.75 -2.24 8.31
C MET A 227 -0.26 -2.51 8.58
N GLN A 228 0.14 -3.79 8.57
CA GLN A 228 1.54 -4.17 8.73
C GLN A 228 2.40 -3.64 7.56
N HIS A 229 1.86 -3.68 6.36
CA HIS A 229 2.51 -3.11 5.17
C HIS A 229 2.69 -1.58 5.29
N CYS A 230 1.68 -0.86 5.75
CA CYS A 230 1.81 0.58 6.06
C CYS A 230 2.87 0.82 7.15
N TYR A 231 2.86 0.00 8.21
CA TYR A 231 3.83 0.06 9.29
C TYR A 231 5.27 -0.14 8.78
N HIS A 232 5.48 -1.18 7.99
CA HIS A 232 6.79 -1.51 7.41
C HIS A 232 7.32 -0.34 6.56
N HIS A 233 6.51 0.16 5.62
CA HIS A 233 6.90 1.28 4.79
C HIS A 233 7.20 2.55 5.56
N MET A 234 6.44 2.83 6.62
CA MET A 234 6.68 4.02 7.44
C MET A 234 8.12 4.09 7.96
N PHE A 235 8.71 2.94 8.31
CA PHE A 235 10.05 2.86 8.91
C PHE A 235 11.17 2.49 7.92
N GLU A 236 10.84 1.99 6.74
CA GLU A 236 11.84 1.57 5.76
C GLU A 236 12.02 2.59 4.63
N SER A 237 10.95 2.96 3.97
CA SER A 237 11.02 3.75 2.73
C SER A 237 10.14 5.00 2.74
N GLY A 238 9.22 5.11 3.70
CA GLY A 238 8.22 6.17 3.77
C GLY A 238 6.83 5.72 3.29
N LEU A 239 5.80 6.22 3.96
CA LEU A 239 4.39 5.90 3.73
C LEU A 239 3.72 6.99 2.90
N GLY A 240 2.97 6.62 1.86
CA GLY A 240 2.18 7.55 1.05
C GLY A 240 0.67 7.50 1.36
N LEU A 241 -0.07 8.48 0.85
CA LEU A 241 -1.53 8.49 0.99
C LEU A 241 -2.20 7.35 0.22
N ARG A 242 -1.56 6.81 -0.82
CA ARG A 242 -2.08 5.65 -1.56
C ARG A 242 -2.28 4.45 -0.65
N GLN A 243 -1.31 4.11 0.20
CA GLN A 243 -1.42 2.98 1.12
C GLN A 243 -2.48 3.24 2.22
N LEU A 244 -2.61 4.47 2.69
CA LEU A 244 -3.69 4.84 3.61
C LEU A 244 -5.07 4.75 2.93
N MET A 245 -5.16 5.08 1.66
CA MET A 245 -6.39 4.96 0.88
C MET A 245 -6.74 3.48 0.62
N ASP A 246 -5.74 2.61 0.36
CA ASP A 246 -5.93 1.17 0.30
C ASP A 246 -6.59 0.65 1.59
N TYR A 247 -6.08 1.10 2.73
CA TYR A 247 -6.61 0.72 4.02
C TYR A 247 -8.01 1.29 4.30
N TYR A 248 -8.28 2.53 3.87
CA TYR A 248 -9.61 3.13 3.93
C TYR A 248 -10.67 2.30 3.21
N PHE A 249 -10.40 1.89 1.97
CA PHE A 249 -11.35 1.08 1.21
C PHE A 249 -11.50 -0.33 1.76
N LEU A 250 -10.42 -0.93 2.28
CA LEU A 250 -10.51 -2.21 2.96
C LEU A 250 -11.43 -2.14 4.18
N LEU A 251 -11.30 -1.12 5.03
CA LEU A 251 -12.16 -0.96 6.20
C LEU A 251 -13.62 -0.75 5.82
N ARG A 252 -13.89 0.01 4.77
CA ARG A 252 -15.26 0.18 4.25
C ARG A 252 -15.87 -1.10 3.67
N SER A 253 -15.05 -2.05 3.27
CA SER A 253 -15.49 -3.36 2.79
C SER A 253 -15.62 -4.41 3.90
N THR A 254 -15.58 -4.01 5.18
CA THR A 254 -15.75 -4.93 6.32
C THR A 254 -17.03 -5.75 6.15
N PRO A 255 -16.94 -7.09 6.07
CA PRO A 255 -18.12 -7.94 6.00
C PRO A 255 -18.88 -7.95 7.33
N GLU A 256 -20.14 -8.34 7.32
CA GLU A 256 -20.94 -8.45 8.57
C GLU A 256 -20.30 -9.37 9.60
N SER A 257 -19.59 -10.40 9.16
CA SER A 257 -18.83 -11.34 10.00
C SER A 257 -17.47 -10.78 10.46
N GLY A 258 -17.06 -9.60 10.02
CA GLY A 258 -15.75 -9.02 10.28
C GLY A 258 -15.57 -8.71 11.77
N ASP A 259 -14.58 -9.33 12.39
CA ASP A 259 -14.31 -9.19 13.83
C ASP A 259 -13.15 -8.22 14.08
N HIS A 260 -13.48 -6.96 14.32
CA HIS A 260 -12.50 -5.91 14.64
C HIS A 260 -11.67 -6.24 15.89
N SER A 261 -12.24 -6.96 16.87
CA SER A 261 -11.54 -7.29 18.10
C SER A 261 -10.38 -8.27 17.88
N LYS A 262 -10.54 -9.21 16.95
CA LYS A 262 -9.44 -10.10 16.52
C LYS A 262 -8.30 -9.32 15.89
N ILE A 263 -8.60 -8.37 15.01
CA ILE A 263 -7.58 -7.55 14.35
C ILE A 263 -6.88 -6.64 15.36
N GLU A 264 -7.63 -6.00 16.25
CA GLU A 264 -7.05 -5.20 17.34
C GLU A 264 -6.12 -6.05 18.23
N SER A 265 -6.52 -7.28 18.54
CA SER A 265 -5.72 -8.25 19.30
C SER A 265 -4.40 -8.57 18.57
N LEU A 266 -4.42 -8.71 17.24
CA LEU A 266 -3.21 -8.89 16.44
C LEU A 266 -2.31 -7.64 16.47
N PHE A 267 -2.87 -6.43 16.39
CA PHE A 267 -2.09 -5.21 16.54
C PHE A 267 -1.40 -5.11 17.89
N ARG A 268 -2.09 -5.50 18.98
CA ARG A 268 -1.49 -5.59 20.33
C ARG A 268 -0.38 -6.64 20.38
N LYS A 269 -0.65 -7.84 19.87
CA LYS A 269 0.28 -8.98 19.86
C LYS A 269 1.59 -8.65 19.15
N PHE A 270 1.52 -7.91 18.05
CA PHE A 270 2.67 -7.53 17.23
C PHE A 270 3.20 -6.11 17.51
N GLY A 271 2.66 -5.43 18.52
CA GLY A 271 3.16 -4.13 19.00
C GLY A 271 2.92 -2.99 18.01
N MET A 272 1.82 -3.03 17.25
CA MET A 272 1.45 -2.04 16.23
C MET A 272 0.33 -1.09 16.68
N MET A 273 -0.20 -1.24 17.90
CA MET A 273 -1.38 -0.49 18.37
C MET A 273 -1.23 1.04 18.22
N ARG A 274 -0.09 1.59 18.63
CA ARG A 274 0.18 3.03 18.55
C ARG A 274 0.06 3.54 17.13
N PHE A 275 0.66 2.83 16.19
CA PHE A 275 0.59 3.16 14.76
C PHE A 275 -0.81 2.97 14.20
N ALA A 276 -1.48 1.87 14.55
CA ALA A 276 -2.85 1.62 14.10
C ALA A 276 -3.81 2.71 14.59
N SER A 277 -3.72 3.14 15.86
CA SER A 277 -4.51 4.25 16.41
C SER A 277 -4.25 5.58 15.70
N ALA A 278 -2.98 5.83 15.30
CA ALA A 278 -2.63 6.98 14.48
C ALA A 278 -3.29 6.93 13.09
N VAL A 279 -3.23 5.77 12.43
CA VAL A 279 -3.88 5.57 11.12
C VAL A 279 -5.40 5.72 11.24
N MET A 280 -6.05 5.15 12.28
CA MET A 280 -7.49 5.34 12.51
C MET A 280 -7.84 6.83 12.62
N TRP A 281 -7.04 7.61 13.35
CA TRP A 281 -7.27 9.06 13.46
C TRP A 281 -7.15 9.77 12.11
N ILE A 282 -6.15 9.44 11.31
CA ILE A 282 -5.96 10.01 9.96
C ILE A 282 -7.17 9.70 9.07
N LEU A 283 -7.59 8.44 9.02
CA LEU A 283 -8.70 8.02 8.17
C LEU A 283 -10.02 8.68 8.59
N GLN A 284 -10.28 8.78 9.89
CA GLN A 284 -11.47 9.41 10.40
C GLN A 284 -11.51 10.93 10.09
N ASN A 285 -10.40 11.63 10.30
CA ASN A 285 -10.40 13.10 10.20
C ASN A 285 -10.16 13.60 8.78
N PHE A 286 -9.36 12.91 7.99
CA PHE A 286 -8.95 13.38 6.66
C PHE A 286 -9.67 12.67 5.50
N PHE A 287 -10.14 11.43 5.70
CA PHE A 287 -10.91 10.68 4.70
C PHE A 287 -12.39 10.55 5.08
N LYS A 288 -12.80 11.06 6.26
CA LYS A 288 -14.17 10.93 6.78
C LYS A 288 -14.65 9.48 6.93
N LEU A 289 -13.74 8.60 7.39
CA LEU A 289 -14.13 7.23 7.71
C LEU A 289 -15.10 7.22 8.89
N GLU A 290 -16.25 6.56 8.74
CA GLU A 290 -17.24 6.44 9.79
C GLU A 290 -16.71 5.61 10.98
N SER A 291 -17.09 5.97 12.20
CA SER A 291 -16.59 5.33 13.44
C SER A 291 -16.85 3.83 13.51
N LYS A 292 -17.91 3.33 12.85
CA LYS A 292 -18.24 1.90 12.82
C LYS A 292 -17.18 1.02 12.12
N TYR A 293 -16.34 1.63 11.27
CA TYR A 293 -15.27 0.93 10.55
C TYR A 293 -13.91 0.98 11.27
N LEU A 294 -13.82 1.70 12.38
CA LEU A 294 -12.57 1.80 13.14
C LEU A 294 -12.27 0.50 13.88
N ILE A 295 -11.07 -0.04 13.70
CA ILE A 295 -10.64 -1.27 14.39
C ILE A 295 -10.22 -0.98 15.85
N CYS A 296 -9.67 0.19 16.11
CA CYS A 296 -9.23 0.61 17.44
C CYS A 296 -9.47 2.11 17.66
N CYS A 297 -9.36 2.56 18.91
CA CYS A 297 -9.52 3.97 19.26
C CYS A 297 -8.49 4.84 18.53
N PRO A 298 -8.93 5.93 17.86
CA PRO A 298 -8.03 6.91 17.24
C PRO A 298 -7.16 7.61 18.27
N ASP A 299 -5.91 7.92 17.90
CA ASP A 299 -4.97 8.73 18.68
C ASP A 299 -4.60 9.98 17.87
N GLU A 300 -5.04 11.14 18.32
CA GLU A 300 -4.79 12.43 17.64
C GLU A 300 -3.31 12.81 17.65
N HIS A 301 -2.64 12.64 18.79
CA HIS A 301 -1.23 13.05 18.92
C HIS A 301 -0.34 12.29 17.95
N GLU A 302 -0.46 10.97 17.94
CA GLU A 302 0.29 10.11 17.01
C GLU A 302 -0.20 10.28 15.57
N GLY A 303 -1.49 10.47 15.37
CA GLY A 303 -2.09 10.71 14.05
C GLY A 303 -1.54 11.96 13.38
N ARG A 304 -1.40 13.06 14.11
CA ARG A 304 -0.77 14.29 13.60
C ARG A 304 0.71 14.07 13.27
N PHE A 305 1.42 13.35 14.12
CA PHE A 305 2.82 13.02 13.88
C PHE A 305 2.99 12.20 12.59
N ILE A 306 2.28 11.05 12.46
CA ILE A 306 2.35 10.18 11.28
C ILE A 306 1.90 10.93 10.01
N LEU A 307 0.84 11.74 10.09
CA LEU A 307 0.38 12.50 8.92
C LEU A 307 1.44 13.50 8.43
N ASN A 308 2.13 14.18 9.35
CA ASN A 308 3.22 15.08 8.98
C ASN A 308 4.35 14.34 8.26
N GLU A 309 4.71 13.14 8.72
CA GLU A 309 5.71 12.29 8.06
C GLU A 309 5.25 11.84 6.67
N VAL A 310 4.00 11.37 6.54
CA VAL A 310 3.40 11.00 5.26
C VAL A 310 3.44 12.17 4.27
N MET A 311 3.00 13.36 4.72
CA MET A 311 2.97 14.55 3.85
C MET A 311 4.37 15.05 3.47
N ALA A 312 5.37 14.88 4.34
CA ALA A 312 6.76 15.23 4.03
C ALA A 312 7.37 14.24 3.03
N GLY A 313 7.27 12.92 3.28
CA GLY A 313 7.91 11.87 2.50
C GLY A 313 7.29 11.60 1.13
N GLY A 314 5.96 11.66 1.03
CA GLY A 314 5.23 11.20 -0.15
C GLY A 314 5.31 9.68 -0.33
N ASN A 315 4.94 9.21 -1.52
CA ASN A 315 4.94 7.78 -1.81
C ASN A 315 6.37 7.20 -1.75
N PHE A 316 6.60 6.22 -0.89
CA PHE A 316 7.90 5.57 -0.65
C PHE A 316 9.04 6.56 -0.30
N GLY A 317 8.74 7.69 0.34
CA GLY A 317 9.75 8.66 0.76
C GLY A 317 10.53 9.34 -0.37
N HIS A 318 10.18 9.10 -1.63
CA HIS A 318 10.91 9.62 -2.80
C HIS A 318 11.00 11.15 -2.83
N HIS A 319 10.12 11.84 -2.15
CA HIS A 319 10.03 13.30 -2.11
C HIS A 319 10.53 13.89 -0.78
N ASP A 320 11.12 13.10 0.11
CA ASP A 320 11.63 13.60 1.38
C ASP A 320 12.91 14.42 1.17
N THR A 321 12.78 15.74 1.30
CA THR A 321 13.90 16.68 1.14
C THR A 321 14.82 16.72 2.37
N ARG A 322 14.39 16.14 3.50
CA ARG A 322 15.20 16.04 4.73
C ARG A 322 16.30 15.00 4.59
N ILE A 323 16.12 14.05 3.67
CA ILE A 323 17.11 13.03 3.34
C ILE A 323 18.02 13.58 2.24
N LYS A 324 19.26 13.92 2.57
CA LYS A 324 20.25 14.24 1.53
C LYS A 324 20.52 12.98 0.70
N LYS A 325 20.28 13.04 -0.61
CA LYS A 325 20.69 12.01 -1.57
C LYS A 325 22.23 11.99 -1.61
N ILE A 326 22.85 11.23 -0.71
CA ILE A 326 24.31 11.05 -0.66
C ILE A 326 24.63 9.74 -1.37
N SER A 327 25.54 9.78 -2.32
CA SER A 327 25.89 8.70 -3.22
C SER A 327 26.68 7.54 -2.56
N LYS A 328 26.32 6.30 -2.95
CA LYS A 328 27.18 5.13 -3.19
C LYS A 328 28.10 4.62 -2.05
N GLY A 329 27.55 4.27 -0.86
CA GLY A 329 28.30 3.44 0.10
C GLY A 329 27.38 2.80 1.15
N LYS A 330 27.58 1.50 1.47
CA LYS A 330 26.76 0.76 2.46
C LYS A 330 26.74 1.41 3.85
N ILE A 331 27.87 1.97 4.27
CA ILE A 331 28.03 2.68 5.56
C ILE A 331 27.22 4.00 5.52
N GLN A 332 27.23 4.70 4.40
CA GLN A 332 26.44 5.93 4.21
C GLN A 332 24.94 5.65 4.22
N PHE A 333 24.50 4.54 3.64
CA PHE A 333 23.11 4.10 3.70
C PHE A 333 22.65 3.85 5.14
N LEU A 334 23.49 3.23 5.97
CA LEU A 334 23.22 3.03 7.38
C LEU A 334 23.10 4.37 8.14
N PHE A 335 24.01 5.33 7.89
CA PHE A 335 23.95 6.66 8.50
C PHE A 335 22.70 7.44 8.06
N ILE A 336 22.32 7.36 6.80
CA ILE A 336 21.11 7.98 6.26
C ILE A 336 19.86 7.40 6.94
N ASN A 337 19.78 6.08 7.08
CA ASN A 337 18.67 5.43 7.79
C ASN A 337 18.62 5.81 9.27
N ILE A 338 19.75 5.88 9.95
CA ILE A 338 19.81 6.34 11.35
C ILE A 338 19.35 7.81 11.44
N GLN A 339 19.82 8.67 10.55
CA GLN A 339 19.45 10.08 10.54
C GLN A 339 17.98 10.29 10.16
N HIS A 340 17.48 9.54 9.19
CA HIS A 340 16.07 9.54 8.79
C HIS A 340 15.16 9.10 9.93
N ASN A 341 15.53 8.03 10.62
CA ASN A 341 14.71 7.44 11.68
C ASN A 341 14.94 8.09 13.06
N TRP A 342 15.90 9.01 13.20
CA TRP A 342 16.19 9.63 14.49
C TRP A 342 14.99 10.37 15.10
N HIS A 343 14.25 11.12 14.28
CA HIS A 343 13.05 11.82 14.72
C HIS A 343 11.88 10.87 15.01
N LEU A 344 11.90 9.65 14.44
CA LEU A 344 10.94 8.59 14.76
C LEU A 344 11.29 7.88 16.08
N ALA A 345 12.55 7.98 16.56
CA ALA A 345 13.02 7.26 17.73
C ALA A 345 12.27 7.61 19.02
N THR A 346 11.81 8.84 19.16
CA THR A 346 11.02 9.28 20.32
C THR A 346 9.61 8.69 20.35
N HIS A 347 9.04 8.41 19.18
CA HIS A 347 7.71 7.83 19.03
C HIS A 347 7.77 6.30 18.91
N TYR A 348 8.77 5.77 18.21
CA TYR A 348 8.92 4.33 17.90
C TYR A 348 10.33 3.81 18.21
N PRO A 349 10.77 3.84 19.51
CA PRO A 349 12.13 3.46 19.88
C PRO A 349 12.48 2.01 19.50
N SER A 350 11.50 1.11 19.51
CA SER A 350 11.71 -0.28 19.08
C SER A 350 12.19 -0.37 17.64
N GLU A 351 11.56 0.35 16.71
CA GLU A 351 11.92 0.29 15.29
C GLU A 351 13.29 0.93 15.03
N PHE A 352 13.58 2.02 15.72
CA PHE A 352 14.89 2.64 15.69
C PHE A 352 16.00 1.69 16.16
N PHE A 353 15.78 0.96 17.25
CA PHE A 353 16.74 0.01 17.81
C PHE A 353 16.93 -1.22 16.91
N TRP A 354 15.82 -1.81 16.42
CA TRP A 354 15.87 -3.05 15.65
C TRP A 354 16.24 -2.85 14.18
N GLY A 355 16.05 -1.67 13.62
CA GLY A 355 16.38 -1.38 12.22
C GLY A 355 17.82 -1.75 11.84
N PRO A 356 18.87 -1.23 12.52
CA PRO A 356 20.25 -1.60 12.26
C PRO A 356 20.56 -3.08 12.49
N ILE A 357 19.95 -3.70 13.51
CA ILE A 357 20.10 -5.14 13.81
C ILE A 357 19.52 -5.97 12.66
N TRP A 358 18.33 -5.61 12.17
CA TRP A 358 17.69 -6.25 11.02
C TRP A 358 18.57 -6.16 9.77
N LEU A 359 19.14 -5.00 9.46
CA LEU A 359 20.04 -4.83 8.32
C LEU A 359 21.25 -5.76 8.41
N GLY A 360 21.85 -5.90 9.59
CA GLY A 360 22.93 -6.85 9.85
C GLY A 360 22.49 -8.31 9.66
N TYR A 361 21.38 -8.70 10.27
CA TYR A 361 20.81 -10.03 10.14
C TYR A 361 20.49 -10.38 8.67
N HIS A 362 19.82 -9.50 7.96
CA HIS A 362 19.46 -9.66 6.56
C HIS A 362 20.68 -9.78 5.65
N TRP A 363 21.74 -9.01 5.91
CA TRP A 363 23.00 -9.14 5.17
C TRP A 363 23.66 -10.51 5.39
N PHE A 364 23.69 -11.03 6.63
CA PHE A 364 24.19 -12.37 6.92
C PHE A 364 23.32 -13.45 6.24
N TRP A 365 22.02 -13.35 6.35
CA TRP A 365 21.09 -14.26 5.71
C TRP A 365 21.30 -14.32 4.19
N LYS A 366 21.37 -13.16 3.54
CA LYS A 366 21.60 -13.06 2.07
C LYS A 366 22.96 -13.64 1.64
N ARG A 367 23.95 -13.67 2.52
CA ARG A 367 25.26 -14.26 2.24
C ARG A 367 25.24 -15.78 2.40
N LEU A 368 24.52 -16.30 3.38
CA LEU A 368 24.40 -17.75 3.63
C LEU A 368 23.46 -18.45 2.65
N SER A 369 22.40 -17.79 2.22
CA SER A 369 21.41 -18.36 1.29
C SER A 369 21.84 -18.37 -0.17
N ARG A 370 22.96 -17.74 -0.52
CA ARG A 370 23.56 -17.77 -1.87
C ARG A 370 24.60 -18.90 -2.07
N HIS A 371 24.87 -19.68 -1.04
CA HIS A 371 25.70 -20.88 -1.07
C HIS A 371 24.85 -22.14 -0.88
#